data_f9549a2ff0578ca9aba0d3ffa5d96d56
#
_entry.id   f9549a2ff0578ca9aba0d3ffa5d96d56
#
_cell.length_a   1.000
_cell.length_b   1.000
_cell.length_c   1.000
_cell.angle_alpha   90.00
_cell.angle_beta   90.00
_cell.angle_gamma   90.00
#
_symmetry.space_group_name_H-M   'P 1'
#
loop_
_entity.id
_entity.type
_entity.pdbx_description
1 polymer ?
#
loop_
_entity_poly.entity_id
_entity_poly.type
_entity_poly.pdbx_seq_one_letter_code
_entity_poly.pdbx_strand_id
1 'polypeptide(L)'
;MPKMDDIMAQIKADQIKKGDRVKYHTNLLFDTLAQTKVSSIEVSFEGCGDSGQIESVDYTDANGKGIDEAYLDKVIVKGSAKTSYHKWDEKTKKLVKTEAKEGNIREIIEEICYDKLGASHGGWEINEGSYGTFYFDVSTRKVTLEYNERIEEVRTSEESF
;
A
#
# COMPACT_ATOMS: atom_id res chain seq x y z
N MET A 1 22.86 -22.06 -7.73
CA MET A 1 21.92 -21.63 -6.70
C MET A 1 22.42 -20.38 -6.02
N PRO A 2 21.62 -19.33 -5.86
CA PRO A 2 22.03 -18.17 -5.10
C PRO A 2 22.24 -18.55 -3.63
N LYS A 3 23.26 -17.97 -3.02
CA LYS A 3 23.53 -18.17 -1.60
C LYS A 3 22.49 -17.41 -0.76
N MET A 4 22.28 -17.84 0.48
CA MET A 4 21.35 -17.20 1.40
C MET A 4 21.65 -15.70 1.57
N ASP A 5 22.94 -15.34 1.64
CA ASP A 5 23.37 -13.95 1.76
C ASP A 5 22.97 -13.11 0.55
N ASP A 6 23.03 -13.68 -0.67
CA ASP A 6 22.61 -13.00 -1.90
C ASP A 6 21.10 -12.75 -1.91
N ILE A 7 20.33 -13.73 -1.43
CA ILE A 7 18.87 -13.61 -1.32
C ILE A 7 18.50 -12.52 -0.31
N MET A 8 19.16 -12.50 0.84
CA MET A 8 18.91 -11.50 1.87
C MET A 8 19.28 -10.09 1.41
N ALA A 9 20.38 -9.94 0.67
CA ALA A 9 20.79 -8.67 0.08
C ALA A 9 19.76 -8.18 -0.95
N GLN A 10 19.20 -9.07 -1.76
CA GLN A 10 18.17 -8.74 -2.75
C GLN A 10 16.87 -8.26 -2.07
N ILE A 11 16.41 -8.95 -1.03
CA ILE A 11 15.23 -8.57 -0.25
C ILE A 11 15.42 -7.18 0.34
N LYS A 12 16.57 -6.91 0.93
CA LYS A 12 16.89 -5.61 1.51
C LYS A 12 16.90 -4.50 0.47
N ALA A 13 17.47 -4.76 -0.71
CA ALA A 13 17.47 -3.80 -1.82
C ALA A 13 16.06 -3.47 -2.30
N ASP A 14 15.18 -4.47 -2.39
CA ASP A 14 13.77 -4.27 -2.76
C ASP A 14 13.02 -3.43 -1.72
N GLN A 15 13.26 -3.65 -0.43
CA GLN A 15 12.65 -2.86 0.64
C GLN A 15 13.08 -1.39 0.58
N ILE A 16 14.35 -1.12 0.27
CA ILE A 16 14.86 0.25 0.10
C ILE A 16 14.19 0.94 -1.08
N LYS A 17 14.05 0.26 -2.21
CA LYS A 17 13.35 0.79 -3.40
C LYS A 17 11.89 1.13 -3.11
N LYS A 18 11.19 0.27 -2.39
CA LYS A 18 9.81 0.53 -1.97
C LYS A 18 9.72 1.76 -1.07
N GLY A 19 10.62 1.91 -0.11
CA GLY A 19 10.68 3.07 0.76
C GLY A 19 10.91 4.37 0.00
N ASP A 20 11.77 4.37 -1.01
CA ASP A 20 12.04 5.51 -1.87
C ASP A 20 10.81 5.88 -2.71
N ARG A 21 10.11 4.89 -3.25
CA ARG A 21 8.84 5.12 -3.97
C ARG A 21 7.76 5.71 -3.07
N VAL A 22 7.68 5.27 -1.81
CA VAL A 22 6.74 5.84 -0.83
C VAL A 22 6.97 7.33 -0.68
N LYS A 23 8.19 7.76 -0.46
CA LYS A 23 8.54 9.19 -0.31
C LYS A 23 8.19 9.98 -1.57
N TYR A 24 8.56 9.47 -2.72
CA TYR A 24 8.31 10.11 -4.01
C TYR A 24 6.81 10.29 -4.27
N HIS A 25 6.04 9.22 -4.16
CA HIS A 25 4.60 9.26 -4.40
C HIS A 25 3.83 10.04 -3.34
N THR A 26 4.26 9.99 -2.08
CA THR A 26 3.63 10.74 -1.00
C THR A 26 3.73 12.25 -1.24
N ASN A 27 4.88 12.74 -1.67
CA ASN A 27 5.05 14.15 -2.01
C ASN A 27 4.16 14.57 -3.16
N LEU A 28 4.12 13.79 -4.24
CA LEU A 28 3.26 14.06 -5.39
C LEU A 28 1.78 14.03 -5.03
N LEU A 29 1.38 13.06 -4.20
CA LEU A 29 0.00 12.93 -3.75
C LEU A 29 -0.44 14.17 -2.96
N PHE A 30 0.35 14.61 -1.99
CA PHE A 30 0.01 15.80 -1.20
C PHE A 30 -0.01 17.07 -2.05
N ASP A 31 0.88 17.22 -3.02
CA ASP A 31 0.83 18.33 -3.97
C ASP A 31 -0.48 18.33 -4.76
N THR A 32 -0.93 17.17 -5.19
CA THR A 32 -2.21 16.99 -5.91
C THR A 32 -3.40 17.27 -4.99
N LEU A 33 -3.40 16.71 -3.77
CA LEU A 33 -4.48 16.87 -2.80
C LEU A 33 -4.63 18.32 -2.33
N ALA A 34 -3.55 19.09 -2.30
CA ALA A 34 -3.60 20.51 -1.95
C ALA A 34 -4.49 21.33 -2.90
N GLN A 35 -4.72 20.84 -4.11
CA GLN A 35 -5.60 21.45 -5.11
C GLN A 35 -7.04 20.95 -5.04
N THR A 36 -7.35 20.09 -4.10
CA THR A 36 -8.67 19.49 -3.90
C THR A 36 -9.25 19.95 -2.57
N LYS A 37 -10.49 19.54 -2.28
CA LYS A 37 -11.15 19.80 -0.99
C LYS A 37 -10.81 18.76 0.07
N VAL A 38 -10.00 17.76 -0.26
CA VAL A 38 -9.63 16.68 0.66
C VAL A 38 -8.75 17.21 1.78
N SER A 39 -9.18 17.01 3.02
CA SER A 39 -8.42 17.35 4.23
C SER A 39 -7.73 16.13 4.85
N SER A 40 -8.40 14.98 4.81
CA SER A 40 -7.87 13.74 5.36
C SER A 40 -8.33 12.52 4.57
N ILE A 41 -7.55 11.45 4.65
CA ILE A 41 -7.86 10.16 4.02
C ILE A 41 -7.60 9.05 5.02
N GLU A 42 -8.56 8.14 5.14
CA GLU A 42 -8.39 6.90 5.91
C GLU A 42 -8.39 5.70 4.96
N VAL A 43 -7.36 4.88 5.05
CA VAL A 43 -7.20 3.66 4.22
C VAL A 43 -7.12 2.45 5.12
N SER A 44 -8.12 1.59 5.07
CA SER A 44 -8.13 0.33 5.83
C SER A 44 -7.58 -0.80 5.00
N PHE A 45 -6.77 -1.65 5.63
CA PHE A 45 -6.23 -2.84 4.99
C PHE A 45 -6.37 -4.07 5.87
N GLU A 46 -6.40 -5.22 5.25
CA GLU A 46 -6.39 -6.51 5.93
C GLU A 46 -5.58 -7.54 5.12
N GLY A 47 -4.79 -8.34 5.83
CA GLY A 47 -4.05 -9.46 5.26
C GLY A 47 -4.18 -10.69 6.14
N CYS A 48 -4.42 -11.86 5.51
CA CYS A 48 -4.58 -13.12 6.22
C CYS A 48 -4.38 -14.27 5.22
N GLY A 49 -3.75 -15.34 5.69
CA GLY A 49 -3.38 -16.45 4.82
C GLY A 49 -2.38 -15.97 3.80
N ASP A 50 -2.36 -16.14 2.59
CA ASP A 50 -1.37 -15.63 1.62
C ASP A 50 -1.87 -14.42 0.81
N SER A 51 -2.93 -13.77 1.26
CA SER A 51 -3.51 -12.63 0.55
C SER A 51 -3.75 -11.44 1.46
N GLY A 52 -3.56 -10.26 0.90
CA GLY A 52 -3.82 -9.01 1.60
C GLY A 52 -4.31 -7.94 0.62
N GLN A 53 -5.19 -7.08 1.11
CA GLN A 53 -5.80 -6.06 0.29
C GLN A 53 -6.17 -4.81 1.08
N ILE A 54 -6.32 -3.72 0.35
CA ILE A 54 -6.95 -2.51 0.85
C ILE A 54 -8.47 -2.74 0.82
N GLU A 55 -9.11 -2.57 1.98
CA GLU A 55 -10.54 -2.77 2.14
C GLU A 55 -11.35 -1.53 1.76
N SER A 56 -10.88 -0.35 2.19
CA SER A 56 -11.58 0.90 1.93
C SER A 56 -10.64 2.09 1.89
N VAL A 57 -11.07 3.12 1.17
CA VAL A 57 -10.43 4.44 1.15
C VAL A 57 -11.52 5.49 1.33
N ASP A 58 -11.45 6.24 2.41
CA ASP A 58 -12.45 7.25 2.74
C ASP A 58 -11.81 8.65 2.74
N TYR A 59 -12.42 9.57 2.00
CA TYR A 59 -11.95 10.94 1.86
C TYR A 59 -12.85 11.88 2.63
N THR A 60 -12.26 12.82 3.35
CA THR A 60 -12.99 13.75 4.22
C THR A 60 -12.52 15.18 3.96
N ASP A 61 -13.43 16.14 3.93
CA ASP A 61 -13.11 17.55 3.81
C ASP A 61 -12.76 18.20 5.17
N ALA A 62 -12.43 19.49 5.17
CA ALA A 62 -12.05 20.21 6.38
C ALA A 62 -13.18 20.31 7.43
N ASN A 63 -14.44 20.07 7.05
CA ASN A 63 -15.60 20.08 7.94
C ASN A 63 -15.94 18.67 8.45
N GLY A 64 -15.16 17.67 8.13
CA GLY A 64 -15.41 16.27 8.50
C GLY A 64 -16.45 15.58 7.63
N LYS A 65 -16.82 16.17 6.50
CA LYS A 65 -17.80 15.61 5.57
C LYS A 65 -17.11 14.72 4.53
N GLY A 66 -17.69 13.55 4.25
CA GLY A 66 -17.20 12.65 3.21
C GLY A 66 -17.27 13.27 1.81
N ILE A 67 -16.25 12.96 1.00
CA ILE A 67 -16.15 13.41 -0.39
C ILE A 67 -16.38 12.21 -1.31
N ASP A 68 -17.13 12.42 -2.41
CA ASP A 68 -17.41 11.39 -3.40
C ASP A 68 -16.14 10.92 -4.10
N GLU A 69 -15.89 9.63 -4.06
CA GLU A 69 -14.74 8.97 -4.71
C GLU A 69 -14.75 9.20 -6.23
N ALA A 70 -15.90 9.21 -6.86
CA ALA A 70 -16.02 9.32 -8.31
C ALA A 70 -15.35 10.60 -8.86
N TYR A 71 -15.39 11.67 -8.11
CA TYR A 71 -14.70 12.91 -8.48
C TYR A 71 -13.16 12.74 -8.42
N LEU A 72 -12.69 12.13 -7.34
CA LEU A 72 -11.26 11.97 -7.08
C LEU A 72 -10.60 10.93 -7.99
N ASP A 73 -11.34 9.92 -8.41
CA ASP A 73 -10.84 8.89 -9.33
C ASP A 73 -10.49 9.45 -10.73
N LYS A 74 -10.97 10.65 -11.04
CA LYS A 74 -10.64 11.34 -12.31
C LYS A 74 -9.41 12.23 -12.21
N VAL A 75 -8.90 12.48 -11.01
CA VAL A 75 -7.73 13.35 -10.80
C VAL A 75 -6.46 12.54 -10.93
N ILE A 76 -5.63 12.89 -11.90
CA ILE A 76 -4.34 12.23 -12.14
C ILE A 76 -3.25 12.88 -11.28
N VAL A 77 -2.45 12.04 -10.62
CA VAL A 77 -1.27 12.49 -9.87
C VAL A 77 -0.12 12.62 -10.87
N LYS A 78 0.16 13.83 -11.29
CA LYS A 78 1.20 14.12 -12.29
C LYS A 78 2.60 13.74 -11.79
N GLY A 79 3.36 13.10 -12.64
CA GLY A 79 4.71 12.63 -12.32
C GLY A 79 4.74 11.28 -11.59
N SER A 80 3.58 10.72 -11.25
CA SER A 80 3.50 9.41 -10.61
C SER A 80 3.76 8.28 -11.60
N ALA A 81 4.07 7.11 -11.07
CA ALA A 81 4.24 5.90 -11.87
C ALA A 81 3.62 4.71 -11.13
N LYS A 82 2.60 4.12 -11.73
CA LYS A 82 2.05 2.86 -11.24
C LYS A 82 3.05 1.74 -11.45
N THR A 83 3.02 0.74 -10.58
CA THR A 83 3.89 -0.43 -10.73
C THR A 83 3.65 -1.12 -12.07
N SER A 84 4.73 -1.39 -12.81
CA SER A 84 4.64 -2.17 -14.03
C SER A 84 4.34 -3.63 -13.71
N TYR A 85 3.55 -4.26 -14.53
CA TYR A 85 3.21 -5.67 -14.39
C TYR A 85 3.36 -6.40 -15.73
N HIS A 86 3.50 -7.72 -15.66
CA HIS A 86 3.54 -8.55 -16.85
C HIS A 86 2.13 -8.97 -17.24
N LYS A 87 1.79 -8.74 -18.50
CA LYS A 87 0.51 -9.14 -19.08
C LYS A 87 0.75 -10.19 -20.16
N TRP A 88 -0.11 -11.19 -20.22
CA TRP A 88 -0.07 -12.19 -21.28
C TRP A 88 -0.54 -11.57 -22.60
N ASP A 89 0.28 -11.68 -23.62
CA ASP A 89 -0.07 -11.26 -24.97
C ASP A 89 -0.53 -12.47 -25.80
N GLU A 90 -1.80 -12.49 -26.14
CA GLU A 90 -2.41 -13.59 -26.91
C GLU A 90 -1.84 -13.70 -28.33
N LYS A 91 -1.39 -12.60 -28.92
CA LYS A 91 -0.83 -12.58 -30.27
C LYS A 91 0.55 -13.21 -30.33
N THR A 92 1.42 -12.85 -29.40
CA THR A 92 2.81 -13.33 -29.35
C THR A 92 2.99 -14.55 -28.46
N LYS A 93 1.99 -14.93 -27.66
CA LYS A 93 2.02 -16.02 -26.69
C LYS A 93 3.18 -15.85 -25.70
N LYS A 94 3.44 -14.61 -25.27
CA LYS A 94 4.51 -14.26 -24.30
C LYS A 94 4.00 -13.33 -23.23
N LEU A 95 4.70 -13.32 -22.10
CA LEU A 95 4.52 -12.30 -21.07
C LEU A 95 5.21 -11.02 -21.52
N VAL A 96 4.44 -9.96 -21.64
CA VAL A 96 4.92 -8.62 -22.02
C VAL A 96 4.87 -7.71 -20.83
N LYS A 97 5.97 -6.98 -20.56
CA LYS A 97 6.02 -6.00 -19.51
C LYS A 97 5.19 -4.76 -19.89
N THR A 98 4.18 -4.46 -19.09
CA THR A 98 3.40 -3.25 -19.26
C THR A 98 4.14 -2.08 -18.62
N GLU A 99 4.34 -0.99 -19.37
CA GLU A 99 5.01 0.20 -18.86
C GLU A 99 4.22 0.86 -17.73
N ALA A 100 4.95 1.46 -16.78
CA ALA A 100 4.37 2.26 -15.73
C ALA A 100 3.71 3.52 -16.31
N LYS A 101 2.48 3.83 -15.87
CA LYS A 101 1.71 5.00 -16.26
C LYS A 101 1.38 5.84 -15.04
N GLU A 102 1.11 7.12 -15.25
CA GLU A 102 0.58 7.97 -14.19
C GLU A 102 -0.73 7.39 -13.66
N GLY A 103 -0.92 7.45 -12.35
CA GLY A 103 -2.12 6.96 -11.68
C GLY A 103 -3.02 8.09 -11.22
N ASN A 104 -4.31 7.76 -11.01
CA ASN A 104 -5.23 8.65 -10.32
C ASN A 104 -4.95 8.65 -8.80
N ILE A 105 -5.65 9.49 -8.06
CA ILE A 105 -5.47 9.61 -6.61
C ILE A 105 -5.62 8.26 -5.92
N ARG A 106 -6.66 7.49 -6.23
CA ARG A 106 -6.91 6.17 -5.63
C ARG A 106 -5.77 5.19 -5.91
N GLU A 107 -5.33 5.12 -7.15
CA GLU A 107 -4.27 4.21 -7.56
C GLU A 107 -2.94 4.53 -6.87
N ILE A 108 -2.61 5.81 -6.73
CA ILE A 108 -1.36 6.22 -6.06
C ILE A 108 -1.43 6.02 -4.55
N ILE A 109 -2.60 6.22 -3.93
CA ILE A 109 -2.80 5.85 -2.53
C ILE A 109 -2.52 4.36 -2.31
N GLU A 110 -3.04 3.50 -3.17
CA GLU A 110 -2.80 2.06 -3.10
C GLU A 110 -1.33 1.71 -3.28
N GLU A 111 -0.64 2.32 -4.25
CA GLU A 111 0.81 2.16 -4.45
C GLU A 111 1.60 2.53 -3.18
N ILE A 112 1.28 3.66 -2.57
CA ILE A 112 1.93 4.12 -1.34
C ILE A 112 1.73 3.12 -0.20
N CYS A 113 0.50 2.67 0.01
CA CYS A 113 0.16 1.77 1.10
C CYS A 113 0.82 0.40 0.92
N TYR A 114 0.74 -0.20 -0.26
CA TYR A 114 1.38 -1.49 -0.52
C TYR A 114 2.90 -1.41 -0.45
N ASP A 115 3.51 -0.36 -0.98
CA ASP A 115 4.96 -0.15 -0.90
C ASP A 115 5.41 0.03 0.56
N LYS A 116 4.65 0.79 1.35
CA LYS A 116 4.95 1.01 2.77
C LYS A 116 4.87 -0.29 3.57
N LEU A 117 3.81 -1.07 3.37
CA LEU A 117 3.65 -2.37 4.00
C LEU A 117 4.79 -3.32 3.61
N GLY A 118 5.13 -3.37 2.33
CA GLY A 118 6.24 -4.20 1.85
C GLY A 118 7.60 -3.77 2.36
N ALA A 119 7.84 -2.46 2.53
CA ALA A 119 9.10 -1.92 3.01
C ALA A 119 9.31 -2.10 4.51
N SER A 120 8.25 -1.92 5.31
CA SER A 120 8.34 -1.89 6.78
C SER A 120 7.81 -3.14 7.46
N HIS A 121 6.89 -3.85 6.82
CA HIS A 121 6.19 -5.01 7.37
C HIS A 121 6.10 -6.13 6.33
N GLY A 122 7.24 -6.56 5.79
CA GLY A 122 7.28 -7.68 4.85
C GLY A 122 6.61 -8.92 5.41
N GLY A 123 5.75 -9.55 4.61
CA GLY A 123 4.97 -10.69 5.06
C GLY A 123 3.71 -10.33 5.86
N TRP A 124 3.24 -9.10 5.74
CA TRP A 124 2.05 -8.62 6.48
C TRP A 124 0.78 -9.42 6.20
N GLU A 125 0.71 -10.10 5.07
CA GLU A 125 -0.41 -10.95 4.65
C GLU A 125 -0.25 -12.44 4.99
N ILE A 126 0.91 -12.83 5.58
CA ILE A 126 1.26 -14.24 5.81
C ILE A 126 0.81 -14.70 7.19
N ASN A 127 0.48 -16.01 7.33
CA ASN A 127 0.05 -16.68 8.56
C ASN A 127 -1.23 -16.06 9.12
N GLU A 128 -1.21 -15.64 10.40
CA GLU A 128 -2.35 -14.99 11.04
C GLU A 128 -2.63 -13.60 10.45
N GLY A 129 -1.64 -13.02 9.76
CA GLY A 129 -1.77 -11.77 9.06
C GLY A 129 -1.76 -10.54 9.92
N SER A 130 -2.25 -9.46 9.37
CA SER A 130 -2.30 -8.16 10.01
C SER A 130 -3.47 -7.34 9.48
N TYR A 131 -3.77 -6.25 10.16
CA TYR A 131 -4.77 -5.29 9.73
C TYR A 131 -4.41 -3.91 10.28
N GLY A 132 -5.02 -2.89 9.74
CA GLY A 132 -4.78 -1.54 10.25
C GLY A 132 -5.34 -0.46 9.35
N THR A 133 -4.86 0.76 9.60
CA THR A 133 -5.32 1.96 8.92
C THR A 133 -4.18 2.92 8.66
N PHE A 134 -4.16 3.48 7.45
CA PHE A 134 -3.31 4.62 7.12
C PHE A 134 -4.14 5.90 7.24
N TYR A 135 -3.59 6.89 7.93
CA TYR A 135 -4.20 8.20 8.09
C TYR A 135 -3.36 9.25 7.35
N PHE A 136 -3.94 9.85 6.33
CA PHE A 136 -3.29 10.92 5.55
C PHE A 136 -3.85 12.27 6.02
N ASP A 137 -2.98 13.13 6.51
CA ASP A 137 -3.35 14.50 6.89
C ASP A 137 -2.77 15.47 5.86
N VAL A 138 -3.63 16.09 5.08
CA VAL A 138 -3.21 16.98 3.98
C VAL A 138 -2.59 18.26 4.52
N SER A 139 -3.08 18.81 5.61
CA SER A 139 -2.58 20.08 6.17
C SER A 139 -1.15 19.97 6.68
N THR A 140 -0.82 18.87 7.36
CA THR A 140 0.52 18.60 7.89
C THR A 140 1.41 17.82 6.93
N ARG A 141 0.83 17.29 5.86
CA ARG A 141 1.50 16.40 4.87
C ARG A 141 2.12 15.19 5.55
N LYS A 142 1.41 14.63 6.53
CA LYS A 142 1.87 13.50 7.33
C LYS A 142 0.98 12.28 7.11
N VAL A 143 1.61 11.11 7.00
CA VAL A 143 0.91 9.82 6.95
C VAL A 143 1.25 9.04 8.21
N THR A 144 0.22 8.56 8.89
CA THR A 144 0.37 7.71 10.07
C THR A 144 -0.19 6.33 9.77
N LEU A 145 0.60 5.30 10.07
CA LEU A 145 0.18 3.91 9.94
C LEU A 145 -0.09 3.33 11.32
N GLU A 146 -1.32 2.90 11.55
CA GLU A 146 -1.67 2.03 12.67
C GLU A 146 -1.61 0.60 12.15
N TYR A 147 -0.65 -0.18 12.65
CA TYR A 147 -0.39 -1.55 12.22
C TYR A 147 -0.66 -2.53 13.35
N ASN A 148 -1.50 -3.52 13.11
CA ASN A 148 -1.85 -4.56 14.08
C ASN A 148 -1.47 -5.92 13.51
N GLU A 149 -0.56 -6.59 14.17
CA GLU A 149 -0.17 -7.95 13.84
C GLU A 149 -1.01 -8.94 14.66
N ARG A 150 -1.58 -9.94 13.99
CA ARG A 150 -2.27 -11.02 14.69
C ARG A 150 -1.25 -12.04 15.14
N ILE A 151 -1.35 -12.45 16.40
CA ILE A 151 -0.50 -13.50 16.98
C ILE A 151 -1.36 -14.66 17.45
N GLU A 152 -0.82 -15.87 17.33
CA GLU A 152 -1.42 -17.09 17.88
C GLU A 152 -0.82 -17.36 19.25
N GLU A 153 -1.67 -17.55 20.25
CA GLU A 153 -1.26 -17.93 21.62
C GLU A 153 -1.80 -19.33 21.94
N VAL A 154 -0.91 -20.23 22.33
CA VAL A 154 -1.27 -21.57 22.75
C VAL A 154 -1.18 -21.67 24.27
N ARG A 155 -2.28 -22.06 24.91
CA ARG A 155 -2.33 -22.34 26.34
C ARG A 155 -2.50 -23.82 26.54
N THR A 156 -1.49 -24.45 27.12
CA THR A 156 -1.50 -25.90 27.37
C THR A 156 -1.81 -26.16 28.85
N SER A 157 -2.72 -27.08 29.09
CA SER A 157 -2.96 -27.61 30.44
C SER A 157 -2.91 -29.14 30.39
N GLU A 158 -2.34 -29.73 31.44
CA GLU A 158 -2.33 -31.20 31.61
C GLU A 158 -3.11 -31.54 32.86
N GLU A 159 -3.98 -32.54 32.73
CA GLU A 159 -4.77 -33.05 33.85
C GLU A 159 -4.66 -34.57 33.89
N SER A 160 -4.48 -35.10 35.10
CA SER A 160 -4.49 -36.55 35.35
C SER A 160 -5.62 -36.90 36.31
N PHE A 161 -6.34 -37.97 36.02
CA PHE A 161 -7.48 -38.39 36.82
C PHE A 161 -7.62 -39.92 36.91
#